data_fd43ed70bf7a38cff2aa5dc8c2da3c4b
#
_entry.id   fd43ed70bf7a38cff2aa5dc8c2da3c4b
#
_cell.length_a   1.000
_cell.length_b   1.000
_cell.length_c   1.000
_cell.angle_alpha   90.00
_cell.angle_beta   90.00
_cell.angle_gamma   90.00
#
_symmetry.space_group_name_H-M   'P 1'
#
loop_
_entity.id
_entity.type
_entity.pdbx_description
1 polymer ?
#
loop_
_entity_poly.entity_id
_entity_poly.type
_entity_poly.pdbx_seq_one_letter_code
_entity_poly.pdbx_strand_id
1 'polypeptide(L)'
;MSRKGENNKVDPIKKLKDIQNIKNLLRDKPRDLALFTMGINTNLRASDLCRITIGQVRNLKPGEDFILNEQKTGKERRLTLNSACIEAIQGLLGSAEFKDTDQLFKGRRGDIKTTTIIYLVKQWTSAINLKGNYGSHSLRKTWGYHQRKRFGVDIPTLMVMFNHASQKQTLDYLCIQPQEIRDVYMNEL
;
A
#
# COMPACT_ATOMS: atom_id res chain seq x y z
N MET A 1 7.86 30.76 -13.53
CA MET A 1 7.53 29.76 -14.58
C MET A 1 7.80 28.37 -14.01
N SER A 2 6.75 27.65 -13.61
CA SER A 2 6.84 26.29 -13.07
C SER A 2 7.18 25.32 -14.22
N ARG A 3 8.25 24.55 -14.09
CA ARG A 3 8.66 23.51 -15.07
C ARG A 3 7.59 22.40 -15.06
N LYS A 4 6.76 22.34 -16.11
CA LYS A 4 5.94 21.17 -16.45
C LYS A 4 6.90 20.01 -16.73
N GLY A 5 6.94 18.99 -15.82
CA GLY A 5 7.67 17.76 -16.10
C GLY A 5 8.47 17.13 -14.95
N GLU A 6 8.55 17.71 -13.78
CA GLU A 6 9.07 16.96 -12.63
C GLU A 6 8.05 15.92 -12.23
N ASN A 7 8.30 14.69 -12.65
CA ASN A 7 7.57 13.51 -12.18
C ASN A 7 7.67 13.49 -10.65
N ASN A 8 6.59 13.84 -9.97
CA ASN A 8 6.47 13.83 -8.51
C ASN A 8 6.47 12.38 -8.02
N LYS A 9 7.62 11.69 -8.25
CA LYS A 9 7.81 10.30 -7.80
C LYS A 9 7.78 10.29 -6.28
N VAL A 10 6.83 9.55 -5.71
CA VAL A 10 6.79 9.32 -4.27
C VAL A 10 7.73 8.18 -3.89
N ASP A 11 8.21 8.21 -2.64
CA ASP A 11 9.12 7.22 -2.08
C ASP A 11 8.37 6.05 -1.41
N PRO A 12 8.95 4.83 -1.40
CA PRO A 12 8.51 3.76 -0.51
C PRO A 12 9.03 4.00 0.92
N ILE A 13 8.34 3.46 1.92
CA ILE A 13 8.82 3.41 3.30
C ILE A 13 9.77 2.20 3.40
N LYS A 14 11.08 2.47 3.39
CA LYS A 14 12.11 1.43 3.24
C LYS A 14 12.47 0.70 4.53
N LYS A 15 12.46 1.41 5.67
CA LYS A 15 12.89 0.83 6.96
C LYS A 15 11.70 0.22 7.69
N LEU A 16 11.87 -1.01 8.17
CA LEU A 16 10.84 -1.67 8.99
C LEU A 16 10.53 -0.91 10.28
N LYS A 17 11.55 -0.25 10.86
CA LYS A 17 11.38 0.61 12.02
C LYS A 17 10.38 1.74 11.77
N ASP A 18 10.43 2.36 10.58
CA ASP A 18 9.51 3.45 10.22
C ASP A 18 8.08 2.93 10.01
N ILE A 19 7.94 1.74 9.40
CA ILE A 19 6.64 1.05 9.33
C ILE A 19 6.08 0.78 10.72
N GLN A 20 6.91 0.28 11.65
CA GLN A 20 6.49 0.01 13.02
C GLN A 20 6.14 1.30 13.77
N ASN A 21 6.91 2.38 13.59
CA ASN A 21 6.62 3.69 14.18
C ASN A 21 5.26 4.22 13.70
N ILE A 22 4.94 4.09 12.41
CA ILE A 22 3.61 4.47 11.90
C ILE A 22 2.52 3.59 12.50
N LYS A 23 2.70 2.28 12.59
CA LYS A 23 1.72 1.38 13.23
C LYS A 23 1.48 1.77 14.70
N ASN A 24 2.54 2.10 15.44
CA ASN A 24 2.44 2.54 16.82
C ASN A 24 1.67 3.88 16.94
N LEU A 25 1.96 4.85 16.05
CA LEU A 25 1.23 6.11 15.95
C LEU A 25 -0.27 5.92 15.69
N LEU A 26 -0.63 4.84 15.00
CA LEU A 26 -2.00 4.55 14.57
C LEU A 26 -2.73 3.55 15.49
N ARG A 27 -2.10 3.10 16.59
CA ARG A 27 -2.65 2.06 17.49
C ARG A 27 -4.08 2.35 17.93
N ASP A 28 -4.36 3.60 18.30
CA ASP A 28 -5.68 4.03 18.79
C ASP A 28 -6.56 4.63 17.68
N LYS A 29 -6.21 4.37 16.41
CA LYS A 29 -6.92 4.85 15.22
C LYS A 29 -7.21 3.66 14.28
N PRO A 30 -8.15 2.80 14.62
CA PRO A 30 -8.34 1.50 13.95
C PRO A 30 -8.57 1.63 12.44
N ARG A 31 -9.31 2.65 11.97
CA ARG A 31 -9.48 2.92 10.52
C ARG A 31 -8.15 3.20 9.84
N ASP A 32 -7.34 4.08 10.41
CA ASP A 32 -6.08 4.50 9.80
C ASP A 32 -5.04 3.38 9.86
N LEU A 33 -5.04 2.60 10.95
CA LEU A 33 -4.20 1.41 11.08
C LEU A 33 -4.56 0.35 10.05
N ALA A 34 -5.85 0.07 9.86
CA ALA A 34 -6.31 -0.87 8.85
C ALA A 34 -5.98 -0.38 7.43
N LEU A 35 -6.21 0.90 7.14
CA LEU A 35 -5.87 1.51 5.84
C LEU A 35 -4.37 1.43 5.55
N PHE A 36 -3.52 1.77 6.51
CA PHE A 36 -2.07 1.68 6.38
C PHE A 36 -1.63 0.23 6.17
N THR A 37 -2.10 -0.69 7.00
CA THR A 37 -1.73 -2.11 6.94
C THR A 37 -2.17 -2.74 5.63
N MET A 38 -3.41 -2.52 5.19
CA MET A 38 -3.89 -2.98 3.90
C MET A 38 -3.06 -2.39 2.75
N GLY A 39 -2.78 -1.08 2.81
CA GLY A 39 -2.03 -0.39 1.76
C GLY A 39 -0.63 -0.92 1.52
N ILE A 40 0.07 -1.34 2.59
CA ILE A 40 1.44 -1.87 2.49
C ILE A 40 1.51 -3.40 2.33
N ASN A 41 0.37 -4.11 2.33
CA ASN A 41 0.33 -5.58 2.24
C ASN A 41 -0.42 -6.12 1.01
N THR A 42 -1.23 -5.32 0.32
CA THR A 42 -2.13 -5.84 -0.73
C THR A 42 -1.77 -5.43 -2.14
N ASN A 43 -0.79 -4.56 -2.34
CA ASN A 43 -0.48 -4.01 -3.66
C ASN A 43 -1.68 -3.33 -4.35
N LEU A 44 -2.68 -2.88 -3.60
CA LEU A 44 -3.82 -2.15 -4.13
C LEU A 44 -3.48 -0.69 -4.45
N ARG A 45 -4.13 -0.14 -5.46
CA ARG A 45 -4.13 1.32 -5.66
C ARG A 45 -5.02 1.97 -4.60
N ALA A 46 -4.72 3.23 -4.28
CA ALA A 46 -5.55 3.98 -3.34
C ALA A 46 -7.02 4.06 -3.76
N SER A 47 -7.29 4.17 -5.06
CA SER A 47 -8.64 4.13 -5.62
C SER A 47 -9.38 2.82 -5.32
N ASP A 48 -8.64 1.71 -5.35
CA ASP A 48 -9.21 0.39 -5.10
C ASP A 48 -9.44 0.17 -3.59
N LEU A 49 -8.51 0.63 -2.75
CA LEU A 49 -8.67 0.64 -1.28
C LEU A 49 -9.94 1.40 -0.86
N CYS A 50 -10.23 2.54 -1.50
CA CYS A 50 -11.43 3.33 -1.20
C CYS A 50 -12.76 2.60 -1.51
N ARG A 51 -12.73 1.53 -2.31
CA ARG A 51 -13.95 0.84 -2.80
C ARG A 51 -14.21 -0.49 -2.11
N ILE A 52 -13.33 -0.95 -1.26
CA ILE A 52 -13.54 -2.18 -0.50
C ILE A 52 -14.75 -1.99 0.42
N THR A 53 -15.70 -2.92 0.37
CA THR A 53 -16.85 -2.93 1.27
C THR A 53 -16.63 -3.86 2.45
N ILE A 54 -17.34 -3.61 3.53
CA ILE A 54 -17.30 -4.44 4.74
C ILE A 54 -17.68 -5.89 4.41
N GLY A 55 -18.74 -6.11 3.63
CA GLY A 55 -19.21 -7.45 3.25
C GLY A 55 -18.17 -8.28 2.51
N GLN A 56 -17.26 -7.62 1.76
CA GLN A 56 -16.20 -8.33 1.05
C GLN A 56 -15.12 -8.91 1.97
N VAL A 57 -14.96 -8.38 3.19
CA VAL A 57 -13.81 -8.70 4.05
C VAL A 57 -14.18 -9.15 5.46
N ARG A 58 -15.44 -8.95 5.90
CA ARG A 58 -15.89 -9.20 7.30
C ARG A 58 -15.57 -10.60 7.81
N ASN A 59 -15.81 -11.61 6.98
CA ASN A 59 -15.74 -13.02 7.36
C ASN A 59 -14.47 -13.71 6.87
N LEU A 60 -13.55 -12.99 6.23
CA LEU A 60 -12.33 -13.56 5.71
C LEU A 60 -11.37 -13.98 6.83
N LYS A 61 -10.70 -15.09 6.59
CA LYS A 61 -9.60 -15.61 7.41
C LYS A 61 -8.27 -15.38 6.70
N PRO A 62 -7.14 -15.42 7.43
CA PRO A 62 -5.82 -15.35 6.81
C PRO A 62 -5.64 -16.43 5.73
N GLY A 63 -5.18 -16.03 4.56
CA GLY A 63 -5.00 -16.90 3.40
C GLY A 63 -6.23 -17.02 2.48
N GLU A 64 -7.38 -16.46 2.88
CA GLU A 64 -8.55 -16.41 2.01
C GLU A 64 -8.52 -15.22 1.06
N ASP A 65 -9.20 -15.39 -0.06
CA ASP A 65 -9.25 -14.43 -1.14
C ASP A 65 -10.54 -13.60 -1.11
N PHE A 66 -10.43 -12.35 -1.50
CA PHE A 66 -11.57 -11.57 -1.94
C PHE A 66 -11.36 -11.03 -3.35
N ILE A 67 -12.45 -10.73 -4.03
CA ILE A 67 -12.47 -10.26 -5.41
C ILE A 67 -12.88 -8.80 -5.45
N LEU A 68 -12.14 -8.02 -6.22
CA LEU A 68 -12.54 -6.66 -6.54
C LEU A 68 -12.28 -6.34 -8.01
N ASN A 69 -13.10 -5.45 -8.58
CA ASN A 69 -12.87 -4.91 -9.91
C ASN A 69 -12.03 -3.65 -9.81
N GLU A 70 -10.82 -3.67 -10.40
CA GLU A 70 -9.92 -2.52 -10.40
C GLU A 70 -10.56 -1.30 -11.08
N GLN A 71 -10.54 -0.15 -10.43
CA GLN A 71 -11.15 1.06 -10.99
C GLN A 71 -10.50 1.50 -12.31
N LYS A 72 -9.17 1.37 -12.41
CA LYS A 72 -8.42 1.86 -13.58
C LYS A 72 -8.58 0.96 -14.81
N THR A 73 -8.71 -0.35 -14.62
CA THR A 73 -8.65 -1.32 -15.72
C THR A 73 -9.97 -2.06 -15.96
N GLY A 74 -10.91 -1.96 -15.01
CA GLY A 74 -12.16 -2.74 -15.00
C GLY A 74 -11.95 -4.25 -14.80
N LYS A 75 -10.71 -4.71 -14.70
CA LYS A 75 -10.40 -6.14 -14.56
C LYS A 75 -10.69 -6.63 -13.15
N GLU A 76 -11.22 -7.85 -13.09
CA GLU A 76 -11.33 -8.59 -11.84
C GLU A 76 -9.94 -8.87 -11.30
N ARG A 77 -9.77 -8.65 -10.00
CA ARG A 77 -8.55 -8.96 -9.27
C ARG A 77 -8.87 -9.75 -8.03
N ARG A 78 -8.25 -10.91 -7.95
CA ARG A 78 -8.27 -11.76 -6.76
C ARG A 78 -7.11 -11.39 -5.85
N LEU A 79 -7.37 -11.22 -4.56
CA LEU A 79 -6.40 -10.79 -3.55
C LEU A 79 -6.50 -11.70 -2.33
N THR A 80 -5.37 -12.25 -1.93
CA THR A 80 -5.24 -13.03 -0.69
C THR A 80 -4.83 -12.09 0.45
N LEU A 81 -5.55 -12.16 1.57
CA LEU A 81 -5.23 -11.36 2.76
C LEU A 81 -4.38 -12.16 3.74
N ASN A 82 -3.27 -11.55 4.17
CA ASN A 82 -2.43 -12.11 5.23
C ASN A 82 -2.99 -11.80 6.63
N SER A 83 -2.43 -12.46 7.66
CA SER A 83 -2.85 -12.30 9.05
C SER A 83 -2.88 -10.83 9.50
N ALA A 84 -1.85 -10.05 9.14
CA ALA A 84 -1.77 -8.65 9.54
C ALA A 84 -2.92 -7.81 8.96
N CYS A 85 -3.37 -8.10 7.73
CA CYS A 85 -4.53 -7.43 7.14
C CYS A 85 -5.81 -7.82 7.87
N ILE A 86 -6.00 -9.11 8.14
CA ILE A 86 -7.20 -9.61 8.84
C ILE A 86 -7.29 -9.05 10.25
N GLU A 87 -6.20 -9.06 11.02
CA GLU A 87 -6.14 -8.47 12.36
C GLU A 87 -6.50 -6.98 12.36
N ALA A 88 -5.97 -6.23 11.41
CA ALA A 88 -6.25 -4.81 11.31
C ALA A 88 -7.72 -4.53 10.89
N ILE A 89 -8.29 -5.35 10.01
CA ILE A 89 -9.71 -5.29 9.62
C ILE A 89 -10.58 -5.61 10.83
N GLN A 90 -10.32 -6.69 11.56
CA GLN A 90 -11.08 -7.07 12.74
C GLN A 90 -11.01 -6.00 13.83
N GLY A 91 -9.84 -5.39 14.04
CA GLY A 91 -9.70 -4.25 14.95
C GLY A 91 -10.56 -3.05 14.54
N LEU A 92 -10.68 -2.78 13.24
CA LEU A 92 -11.59 -1.76 12.72
C LEU A 92 -13.05 -2.15 12.94
N LEU A 93 -13.44 -3.37 12.61
CA LEU A 93 -14.82 -3.86 12.75
C LEU A 93 -15.28 -3.89 14.21
N GLY A 94 -14.37 -4.15 15.16
CA GLY A 94 -14.66 -4.08 16.58
C GLY A 94 -14.81 -2.67 17.15
N SER A 95 -14.48 -1.61 16.39
CA SER A 95 -14.51 -0.22 16.87
C SER A 95 -15.84 0.50 16.65
N ALA A 96 -16.74 -0.03 15.81
CA ALA A 96 -18.05 0.55 15.52
C ALA A 96 -18.97 -0.49 14.83
N GLU A 97 -20.24 -0.16 14.71
CA GLU A 97 -21.18 -0.96 13.92
C GLU A 97 -21.07 -0.60 12.42
N PHE A 98 -21.08 -1.63 11.58
CA PHE A 98 -20.98 -1.50 10.13
C PHE A 98 -21.99 -2.41 9.43
N LYS A 99 -22.57 -1.90 8.34
CA LYS A 99 -23.35 -2.69 7.39
C LYS A 99 -22.42 -3.28 6.32
N ASP A 100 -22.78 -4.40 5.72
CA ASP A 100 -21.97 -5.04 4.67
C ASP A 100 -21.84 -4.17 3.42
N THR A 101 -22.82 -3.30 3.17
CA THR A 101 -22.79 -2.32 2.07
C THR A 101 -21.90 -1.12 2.34
N ASP A 102 -21.46 -0.93 3.58
CA ASP A 102 -20.58 0.18 3.94
C ASP A 102 -19.20 -0.01 3.32
N GLN A 103 -18.57 1.11 2.96
CA GLN A 103 -17.14 1.09 2.59
C GLN A 103 -16.30 0.78 3.83
N LEU A 104 -15.25 -0.04 3.65
CA LEU A 104 -14.33 -0.41 4.74
C LEU A 104 -13.69 0.83 5.39
N PHE A 105 -13.39 1.83 4.60
CA PHE A 105 -12.77 3.07 5.10
C PHE A 105 -13.73 4.24 4.96
N LYS A 106 -14.28 4.68 6.08
CA LYS A 106 -15.15 5.86 6.16
C LYS A 106 -14.44 7.04 6.83
N GLY A 107 -14.70 8.24 6.34
CA GLY A 107 -14.33 9.49 6.97
C GLY A 107 -15.49 10.09 7.76
N ARG A 108 -15.26 11.24 8.39
CA ARG A 108 -16.32 11.97 9.13
C ARG A 108 -17.50 12.41 8.25
N ARG A 109 -17.25 12.61 6.94
CA ARG A 109 -18.24 13.13 5.96
C ARG A 109 -18.63 12.07 4.92
N GLY A 110 -18.50 10.79 5.23
CA GLY A 110 -18.77 9.66 4.32
C GLY A 110 -17.51 8.96 3.86
N ASP A 111 -17.57 8.32 2.70
CA ASP A 111 -16.49 7.49 2.19
C ASP A 111 -15.22 8.29 1.91
N ILE A 112 -14.07 7.69 2.23
CA ILE A 112 -12.79 8.36 1.95
C ILE A 112 -12.51 8.37 0.45
N LYS A 113 -11.80 9.42 0.02
CA LYS A 113 -11.32 9.57 -1.36
C LYS A 113 -9.81 9.38 -1.42
N THR A 114 -9.29 9.15 -2.62
CA THR A 114 -7.83 9.05 -2.85
C THR A 114 -7.05 10.26 -2.30
N THR A 115 -7.63 11.47 -2.40
CA THR A 115 -7.05 12.69 -1.82
C THR A 115 -6.91 12.62 -0.30
N THR A 116 -7.87 12.00 0.39
CA THR A 116 -7.78 11.75 1.83
C THR A 116 -6.62 10.81 2.15
N ILE A 117 -6.44 9.73 1.37
CA ILE A 117 -5.31 8.80 1.56
C ILE A 117 -3.98 9.51 1.37
N ILE A 118 -3.84 10.38 0.35
CA ILE A 118 -2.63 11.19 0.13
C ILE A 118 -2.32 12.04 1.36
N TYR A 119 -3.33 12.73 1.89
CA TYR A 119 -3.18 13.58 3.07
C TYR A 119 -2.78 12.76 4.30
N LEU A 120 -3.45 11.64 4.56
CA LEU A 120 -3.17 10.76 5.70
C LEU A 120 -1.74 10.22 5.64
N VAL A 121 -1.29 9.71 4.48
CA VAL A 121 0.08 9.20 4.33
C VAL A 121 1.12 10.30 4.61
N LYS A 122 0.90 11.52 4.10
CA LYS A 122 1.78 12.66 4.41
C LYS A 122 1.78 12.99 5.90
N GLN A 123 0.62 12.99 6.56
CA GLN A 123 0.55 13.23 7.99
C GLN A 123 1.31 12.16 8.79
N TRP A 124 1.13 10.87 8.47
CA TRP A 124 1.78 9.79 9.22
C TRP A 124 3.30 9.82 9.07
N THR A 125 3.80 10.04 7.85
CA THR A 125 5.24 10.11 7.59
C THR A 125 5.87 11.36 8.22
N SER A 126 5.18 12.49 8.19
CA SER A 126 5.62 13.72 8.86
C SER A 126 5.65 13.57 10.39
N ALA A 127 4.64 12.92 10.98
CA ALA A 127 4.55 12.72 12.44
C ALA A 127 5.70 11.88 13.02
N ILE A 128 6.31 11.01 12.19
CA ILE A 128 7.51 10.25 12.58
C ILE A 128 8.81 10.88 12.05
N ASN A 129 8.75 12.13 11.56
CA ASN A 129 9.89 12.86 10.97
C ASN A 129 10.58 12.12 9.81
N LEU A 130 9.83 11.33 9.02
CA LEU A 130 10.37 10.60 7.89
C LEU A 130 10.59 11.56 6.72
N LYS A 131 11.86 11.76 6.34
CA LYS A 131 12.24 12.61 5.21
C LYS A 131 11.98 11.92 3.87
N GLY A 132 11.43 12.64 2.90
CA GLY A 132 11.13 12.14 1.55
C GLY A 132 9.81 12.68 1.02
N ASN A 133 9.43 12.23 -0.17
CA ASN A 133 8.15 12.58 -0.80
C ASN A 133 7.19 11.40 -0.67
N TYR A 134 6.13 11.55 0.13
CA TYR A 134 5.17 10.48 0.43
C TYR A 134 3.76 10.86 -0.03
N GLY A 135 3.00 9.85 -0.45
CA GLY A 135 1.62 9.97 -0.88
C GLY A 135 0.95 8.61 -1.02
N SER A 136 -0.23 8.55 -1.60
CA SER A 136 -1.02 7.31 -1.70
C SER A 136 -0.26 6.16 -2.39
N HIS A 137 0.51 6.44 -3.43
CA HIS A 137 1.34 5.44 -4.10
C HIS A 137 2.52 4.94 -3.27
N SER A 138 2.91 5.64 -2.20
CA SER A 138 3.97 5.17 -1.29
C SER A 138 3.61 3.86 -0.62
N LEU A 139 2.35 3.65 -0.26
CA LEU A 139 1.89 2.39 0.34
C LEU A 139 2.16 1.21 -0.61
N ARG A 140 1.71 1.33 -1.84
CA ARG A 140 1.91 0.31 -2.88
C ARG A 140 3.38 0.12 -3.25
N LYS A 141 4.16 1.20 -3.31
CA LYS A 141 5.62 1.14 -3.51
C LYS A 141 6.33 0.46 -2.34
N THR A 142 5.87 0.69 -1.11
CA THR A 142 6.40 0.04 0.10
C THR A 142 6.21 -1.47 0.00
N TRP A 143 5.01 -1.93 -0.39
CA TRP A 143 4.77 -3.34 -0.64
C TRP A 143 5.80 -3.91 -1.64
N GLY A 144 5.92 -3.32 -2.83
CA GLY A 144 6.82 -3.84 -3.87
C GLY A 144 8.29 -3.77 -3.48
N TYR A 145 8.71 -2.70 -2.78
CA TYR A 145 10.07 -2.60 -2.27
C TYR A 145 10.42 -3.75 -1.35
N HIS A 146 9.55 -4.07 -0.38
CA HIS A 146 9.79 -5.14 0.57
C HIS A 146 9.65 -6.53 -0.06
N GLN A 147 8.72 -6.73 -1.01
CA GLN A 147 8.64 -7.98 -1.76
C GLN A 147 9.97 -8.29 -2.46
N ARG A 148 10.56 -7.29 -3.12
CA ARG A 148 11.84 -7.46 -3.79
C ARG A 148 13.02 -7.59 -2.81
N LYS A 149 13.17 -6.63 -1.89
CA LYS A 149 14.37 -6.50 -1.07
C LYS A 149 14.44 -7.47 0.11
N ARG A 150 13.29 -7.84 0.66
CA ARG A 150 13.22 -8.70 1.84
C ARG A 150 12.85 -10.14 1.49
N PHE A 151 11.93 -10.31 0.55
CA PHE A 151 11.39 -11.63 0.21
C PHE A 151 11.96 -12.19 -1.10
N GLY A 152 12.83 -11.46 -1.79
CA GLY A 152 13.53 -11.92 -2.99
C GLY A 152 12.64 -12.13 -4.21
N VAL A 153 11.42 -11.55 -4.22
CA VAL A 153 10.51 -11.69 -5.36
C VAL A 153 11.12 -11.04 -6.60
N ASP A 154 11.19 -11.81 -7.70
CA ASP A 154 11.79 -11.38 -8.94
C ASP A 154 10.99 -10.27 -9.67
N ILE A 155 11.65 -9.58 -10.60
CA ILE A 155 11.06 -8.47 -11.33
C ILE A 155 9.92 -8.92 -12.25
N PRO A 156 9.99 -10.04 -13.01
CA PRO A 156 8.88 -10.54 -13.79
C PRO A 156 7.61 -10.78 -12.97
N THR A 157 7.73 -11.43 -11.81
CA THR A 157 6.60 -11.65 -10.89
C THR A 157 6.01 -10.32 -10.40
N LEU A 158 6.85 -9.38 -9.97
CA LEU A 158 6.38 -8.05 -9.55
C LEU A 158 5.73 -7.27 -10.70
N MET A 159 6.23 -7.41 -11.93
CA MET A 159 5.65 -6.80 -13.12
C MET A 159 4.19 -7.28 -13.31
N VAL A 160 3.96 -8.59 -13.22
CA VAL A 160 2.62 -9.18 -13.30
C VAL A 160 1.73 -8.64 -12.16
N MET A 161 2.22 -8.68 -10.92
CA MET A 161 1.46 -8.23 -9.76
C MET A 161 1.10 -6.74 -9.79
N PHE A 162 1.97 -5.89 -10.35
CA PHE A 162 1.69 -4.48 -10.57
C PHE A 162 0.80 -4.22 -11.80
N ASN A 163 0.62 -5.23 -12.67
CA ASN A 163 0.01 -5.07 -13.99
C ASN A 163 0.76 -3.98 -14.81
N HIS A 164 2.09 -4.10 -14.88
CA HIS A 164 2.96 -3.23 -15.64
C HIS A 164 3.23 -3.83 -17.02
N ALA A 165 3.30 -2.96 -18.04
CA ALA A 165 3.52 -3.39 -19.42
C ALA A 165 4.98 -3.84 -19.71
N SER A 166 5.94 -3.46 -18.85
CA SER A 166 7.35 -3.80 -19.02
C SER A 166 8.11 -3.89 -17.70
N GLN A 167 9.21 -4.63 -17.72
CA GLN A 167 10.14 -4.68 -16.59
C GLN A 167 10.71 -3.29 -16.28
N LYS A 168 11.06 -2.50 -17.30
CA LYS A 168 11.53 -1.12 -17.12
C LYS A 168 10.56 -0.29 -16.28
N GLN A 169 9.26 -0.40 -16.55
CA GLN A 169 8.25 0.31 -15.75
C GLN A 169 8.28 -0.14 -14.29
N THR A 170 8.49 -1.42 -14.02
CA THR A 170 8.59 -1.97 -12.66
C THR A 170 9.86 -1.48 -11.96
N LEU A 171 11.00 -1.50 -12.65
CA LEU A 171 12.28 -1.01 -12.14
C LEU A 171 12.21 0.48 -11.78
N ASP A 172 11.67 1.30 -12.68
CA ASP A 172 11.44 2.74 -12.46
C ASP A 172 10.48 2.97 -11.28
N TYR A 173 9.43 2.14 -11.19
CA TYR A 173 8.45 2.22 -10.12
C TYR A 173 9.04 1.89 -8.75
N LEU A 174 9.87 0.85 -8.66
CA LEU A 174 10.54 0.42 -7.44
C LEU A 174 11.73 1.28 -7.03
N CYS A 175 12.09 2.28 -7.84
CA CYS A 175 13.19 3.21 -7.56
C CYS A 175 14.51 2.48 -7.30
N ILE A 176 14.94 1.60 -8.22
CA ILE A 176 16.24 0.93 -8.13
C ILE A 176 17.34 1.98 -8.08
N GLN A 177 18.22 1.86 -7.11
CA GLN A 177 19.27 2.81 -6.85
C GLN A 177 20.56 2.43 -7.60
N PRO A 178 21.37 3.41 -8.03
CA PRO A 178 22.70 3.15 -8.61
C PRO A 178 23.58 2.28 -7.72
N GLN A 179 23.42 2.39 -6.39
CA GLN A 179 24.17 1.57 -5.43
C GLN A 179 23.85 0.08 -5.59
N GLU A 180 22.60 -0.30 -5.86
CA GLU A 180 22.25 -1.71 -6.07
C GLU A 180 22.96 -2.31 -7.29
N ILE A 181 23.16 -1.51 -8.35
CA ILE A 181 23.91 -1.93 -9.53
C ILE A 181 25.38 -2.09 -9.18
N ARG A 182 25.93 -1.17 -8.39
CA ARG A 182 27.32 -1.23 -7.93
C ARG A 182 27.59 -2.45 -7.07
N ASP A 183 26.68 -2.79 -6.16
CA ASP A 183 26.81 -3.94 -5.25
C ASP A 183 26.94 -5.26 -6.03
N VAL A 184 26.27 -5.36 -7.21
CA VAL A 184 26.39 -6.55 -8.08
C VAL A 184 27.80 -6.73 -8.62
N TYR A 185 28.52 -5.63 -8.93
CA TYR A 185 29.90 -5.72 -9.39
C TYR A 185 30.90 -6.11 -8.30
N MET A 186 30.48 -6.09 -7.04
CA MET A 186 31.33 -6.51 -5.91
C MET A 186 31.24 -8.03 -5.63
N ASN A 187 30.37 -8.76 -6.35
CA ASN A 187 30.30 -10.21 -6.21
C ASN A 187 31.53 -10.84 -6.92
N GLU A 188 32.26 -11.64 -6.19
CA GLU A 188 33.39 -12.43 -6.71
C GLU A 188 32.90 -13.84 -7.06
N LEU A 189 33.48 -14.45 -8.13
CA LEU A 189 33.19 -15.81 -8.59
C LEU A 189 34.22 -16.80 -8.05
#